data_e16dfd0658b9a2e72c093787f6f9c17e
#
_entry.id   e16dfd0658b9a2e72c093787f6f9c17e
#
_cell.length_a   1.000
_cell.length_b   1.000
_cell.length_c   1.000
_cell.angle_alpha   90.00
_cell.angle_beta   90.00
_cell.angle_gamma   90.00
#
_symmetry.space_group_name_H-M   'P 1'
#
loop_
_entity.id
_entity.type
_entity.pdbx_description
1 polymer ?
#
loop_
_entity_poly.entity_id
_entity_poly.type
_entity_poly.pdbx_seq_one_letter_code
_entity_poly.pdbx_strand_id
1 'polypeptide(L)'
;MSLFERKNRIVVTCARGVSPYLKEELVGLGFPILNEDTAGIETEGTIDDAMKLNLHIRTGQRVLFLIHGFTAQSPEDLYRTLSGIPWEGLISEESYLCVTSFVDTPTIRDNRFANLKCKDAIVDRFYQKLGRRPDSGPERKGVVVHLHWVGKRGLLFFDTSGEPLSRRGYRKIPLKAPMQETLAAAVVLAAGWKGEGNFINPMCGSGTLAIEAALMGLGRAPGLLRSHFGFMYLKGYNESLWKALRKEARATAKKQLRGRIVATDINLEAIRAARQNAMTAGVEQSLDFKVCDYSDTPIPQGGGAIVLNPPYGERLGERKELEEMYQGIGDFFKKRCQGYRGYIFTGNFGLSKKVGLRTKRRILFYNGEIECRLLEYELYEGSRKDQET
;
A
#
# COMPACT_ATOMS: atom_id res chain seq x y z
N MET A 1 25.37 -18.66 -13.91
CA MET A 1 24.11 -18.46 -13.19
C MET A 1 23.65 -17.03 -13.47
N SER A 2 22.48 -16.87 -14.04
CA SER A 2 21.90 -15.57 -14.39
C SER A 2 21.64 -14.74 -13.14
N LEU A 3 21.57 -13.40 -13.25
CA LEU A 3 21.15 -12.50 -12.16
C LEU A 3 19.82 -12.93 -11.56
N PHE A 4 18.92 -13.44 -12.38
CA PHE A 4 17.55 -13.78 -12.00
C PHE A 4 17.40 -15.13 -11.28
N GLU A 5 18.37 -16.06 -11.45
CA GLU A 5 18.36 -17.41 -10.86
C GLU A 5 18.95 -17.48 -9.47
N ARG A 6 19.71 -16.47 -9.08
CA ARG A 6 20.34 -16.42 -7.75
C ARG A 6 19.50 -15.56 -6.79
N LYS A 7 19.53 -15.94 -5.50
CA LYS A 7 19.02 -15.05 -4.47
C LYS A 7 19.80 -13.73 -4.46
N ASN A 8 19.08 -12.64 -4.36
CA ASN A 8 19.64 -11.31 -4.25
C ASN A 8 18.80 -10.49 -3.28
N ARG A 9 19.29 -9.32 -2.90
CA ARG A 9 18.56 -8.38 -2.05
C ARG A 9 17.28 -7.93 -2.74
N ILE A 10 16.18 -7.97 -1.99
CA ILE A 10 14.88 -7.40 -2.36
C ILE A 10 14.54 -6.36 -1.31
N VAL A 11 14.15 -5.16 -1.72
CA VAL A 11 13.62 -4.13 -0.84
C VAL A 11 12.15 -3.94 -1.13
N VAL A 12 11.30 -4.17 -0.13
CA VAL A 12 9.88 -3.85 -0.22
C VAL A 12 9.66 -2.51 0.48
N THR A 13 9.36 -1.47 -0.31
CA THR A 13 9.11 -0.14 0.24
C THR A 13 7.70 -0.01 0.80
N CYS A 14 7.50 0.85 1.80
CA CYS A 14 6.19 1.16 2.37
C CYS A 14 6.09 2.63 2.79
N ALA A 15 4.90 3.07 3.15
CA ALA A 15 4.71 4.37 3.78
C ALA A 15 5.25 4.37 5.22
N ARG A 16 5.63 5.55 5.72
CA ARG A 16 6.09 5.70 7.11
C ARG A 16 5.00 5.22 8.08
N GLY A 17 5.41 4.47 9.10
CA GLY A 17 4.53 3.85 10.09
C GLY A 17 3.89 2.54 9.65
N VAL A 18 4.14 2.05 8.43
CA VAL A 18 3.56 0.81 7.88
C VAL A 18 4.53 -0.38 8.03
N SER A 19 5.82 -0.15 8.24
CA SER A 19 6.83 -1.22 8.28
C SER A 19 6.50 -2.40 9.23
N PRO A 20 5.88 -2.23 10.43
CA PRO A 20 5.56 -3.37 11.27
C PRO A 20 4.58 -4.36 10.61
N TYR A 21 3.59 -3.85 9.88
CA TYR A 21 2.58 -4.66 9.17
C TYR A 21 3.16 -5.32 7.93
N LEU A 22 4.03 -4.62 7.20
CA LEU A 22 4.78 -5.19 6.09
C LEU A 22 5.69 -6.33 6.54
N LYS A 23 6.33 -6.18 7.70
CA LYS A 23 7.17 -7.23 8.31
C LYS A 23 6.36 -8.49 8.59
N GLU A 24 5.18 -8.34 9.21
CA GLU A 24 4.28 -9.48 9.46
C GLU A 24 3.90 -10.19 8.15
N GLU A 25 3.61 -9.45 7.08
CA GLU A 25 3.29 -10.01 5.77
C GLU A 25 4.48 -10.80 5.19
N LEU A 26 5.70 -10.23 5.21
CA LEU A 26 6.90 -10.88 4.70
C LEU A 26 7.21 -12.18 5.45
N VAL A 27 7.19 -12.13 6.79
CA VAL A 27 7.37 -13.32 7.64
C VAL A 27 6.29 -14.37 7.36
N GLY A 28 5.03 -13.96 7.25
CA GLY A 28 3.90 -14.84 6.92
C GLY A 28 4.02 -15.50 5.53
N LEU A 29 4.73 -14.87 4.59
CA LEU A 29 5.03 -15.41 3.26
C LEU A 29 6.31 -16.26 3.23
N GLY A 30 7.03 -16.39 4.36
CA GLY A 30 8.25 -17.18 4.52
C GLY A 30 9.53 -16.45 4.11
N PHE A 31 9.53 -15.12 4.04
CA PHE A 31 10.71 -14.33 3.72
C PHE A 31 11.48 -13.91 4.97
N PRO A 32 12.82 -14.03 4.98
CA PRO A 32 13.65 -13.55 6.08
C PRO A 32 13.67 -12.02 6.11
N ILE A 33 13.79 -11.45 7.30
CA ILE A 33 13.97 -10.01 7.47
C ILE A 33 15.46 -9.74 7.67
N LEU A 34 16.09 -9.07 6.69
CA LEU A 34 17.52 -8.75 6.74
C LEU A 34 17.75 -7.38 7.39
N ASN A 35 16.87 -6.41 7.08
CA ASN A 35 16.91 -5.08 7.66
C ASN A 35 15.50 -4.48 7.66
N GLU A 36 15.20 -3.64 8.64
CA GLU A 36 13.95 -2.90 8.75
C GLU A 36 14.24 -1.41 8.89
N ASP A 37 13.62 -0.61 8.02
CA ASP A 37 13.68 0.84 8.03
C ASP A 37 12.26 1.44 8.04
N THR A 38 12.15 2.72 8.33
CA THR A 38 10.88 3.47 8.29
C THR A 38 10.24 3.51 6.91
N ALA A 39 11.03 3.36 5.85
CA ALA A 39 10.61 3.43 4.45
C ALA A 39 10.44 2.06 3.77
N GLY A 40 10.81 0.96 4.44
CA GLY A 40 10.69 -0.37 3.87
C GLY A 40 11.46 -1.45 4.63
N ILE A 41 11.44 -2.65 4.06
CA ILE A 41 12.07 -3.84 4.63
C ILE A 41 12.94 -4.50 3.56
N GLU A 42 14.16 -4.87 3.97
CA GLU A 42 15.05 -5.67 3.16
C GLU A 42 14.84 -7.17 3.44
N THR A 43 14.74 -7.92 2.37
CA THR A 43 14.72 -9.39 2.38
C THR A 43 15.62 -9.92 1.26
N GLU A 44 15.65 -11.22 1.07
CA GLU A 44 16.35 -11.85 -0.06
C GLU A 44 15.44 -12.83 -0.79
N GLY A 45 15.71 -12.99 -2.08
CA GLY A 45 15.00 -13.93 -2.92
C GLY A 45 15.44 -13.84 -4.38
N THR A 46 14.85 -14.67 -5.22
CA THR A 46 14.99 -14.66 -6.67
C THR A 46 14.00 -13.70 -7.33
N ILE A 47 14.04 -13.58 -8.64
CA ILE A 47 13.00 -12.82 -9.36
C ILE A 47 11.61 -13.49 -9.25
N ASP A 48 11.58 -14.82 -9.13
CA ASP A 48 10.34 -15.58 -8.89
C ASP A 48 9.73 -15.25 -7.51
N ASP A 49 10.59 -15.05 -6.51
CA ASP A 49 10.17 -14.58 -5.19
C ASP A 49 9.63 -13.14 -5.25
N ALA A 50 10.25 -12.27 -6.05
CA ALA A 50 9.72 -10.93 -6.29
C ALA A 50 8.33 -10.95 -6.96
N MET A 51 8.05 -11.91 -7.86
CA MET A 51 6.71 -12.11 -8.41
C MET A 51 5.70 -12.50 -7.34
N LYS A 52 6.07 -13.43 -6.43
CA LYS A 52 5.24 -13.84 -5.30
C LYS A 52 4.93 -12.66 -4.37
N LEU A 53 5.94 -11.83 -4.04
CA LEU A 53 5.76 -10.62 -3.24
C LEU A 53 4.80 -9.64 -3.90
N ASN A 54 4.98 -9.34 -5.19
CA ASN A 54 4.09 -8.44 -5.93
C ASN A 54 2.63 -8.93 -5.98
N LEU A 55 2.41 -10.25 -5.93
CA LEU A 55 1.08 -10.84 -5.91
C LEU A 55 0.40 -10.69 -4.55
N HIS A 56 1.12 -10.90 -3.46
CA HIS A 56 0.53 -11.10 -2.13
C HIS A 56 0.62 -9.92 -1.19
N ILE A 57 1.65 -9.04 -1.30
CA ILE A 57 1.87 -7.92 -0.38
C ILE A 57 0.72 -6.90 -0.48
N ARG A 58 0.15 -6.57 0.68
CA ARG A 58 -0.96 -5.61 0.82
C ARG A 58 -0.49 -4.22 1.22
N THR A 59 0.50 -4.15 2.10
CA THR A 59 0.95 -2.91 2.74
C THR A 59 2.18 -2.31 2.10
N GLY A 60 2.94 -3.08 1.32
CA GLY A 60 4.08 -2.59 0.54
C GLY A 60 3.66 -1.75 -0.67
N GLN A 61 4.52 -0.80 -1.04
CA GLN A 61 4.30 0.08 -2.20
C GLN A 61 5.04 -0.38 -3.45
N ARG A 62 6.26 -0.93 -3.29
CA ARG A 62 7.11 -1.42 -4.38
C ARG A 62 7.95 -2.59 -3.93
N VAL A 63 8.23 -3.49 -4.87
CA VAL A 63 9.17 -4.60 -4.69
C VAL A 63 10.37 -4.31 -5.60
N LEU A 64 11.49 -3.94 -5.02
CA LEU A 64 12.73 -3.56 -5.70
C LEU A 64 13.72 -4.73 -5.65
N PHE A 65 14.12 -5.26 -6.81
CA PHE A 65 15.09 -6.35 -6.94
C PHE A 65 16.46 -5.78 -7.30
N LEU A 66 17.48 -6.03 -6.48
CA LEU A 66 18.82 -5.46 -6.65
C LEU A 66 19.47 -5.96 -7.93
N ILE A 67 19.97 -5.02 -8.76
CA ILE A 67 20.77 -5.29 -9.95
C ILE A 67 22.26 -5.20 -9.58
N HIS A 68 22.66 -4.05 -9.02
CA HIS A 68 24.07 -3.73 -8.79
C HIS A 68 24.23 -2.72 -7.65
N GLY A 69 25.22 -2.95 -6.79
CA GLY A 69 25.69 -1.98 -5.81
C GLY A 69 27.01 -1.36 -6.28
N PHE A 70 27.17 -0.04 -6.14
CA PHE A 70 28.35 0.66 -6.62
C PHE A 70 28.74 1.83 -5.73
N THR A 71 29.93 2.36 -5.99
CA THR A 71 30.41 3.63 -5.43
C THR A 71 30.62 4.63 -6.56
N ALA A 72 30.05 5.84 -6.40
CA ALA A 72 30.22 6.94 -7.36
C ALA A 72 30.33 8.26 -6.59
N GLN A 73 31.16 9.17 -7.09
CA GLN A 73 31.31 10.52 -6.54
C GLN A 73 30.83 11.61 -7.50
N SER A 74 30.62 11.25 -8.76
CA SER A 74 30.20 12.16 -9.81
C SER A 74 29.16 11.52 -10.73
N PRO A 75 28.42 12.32 -11.50
CA PRO A 75 27.54 11.80 -12.57
C PRO A 75 28.28 10.97 -13.63
N GLU A 76 29.55 11.28 -13.87
CA GLU A 76 30.44 10.57 -14.81
C GLU A 76 30.77 9.17 -14.28
N ASP A 77 31.04 9.03 -13.00
CA ASP A 77 31.25 7.72 -12.35
C ASP A 77 29.97 6.87 -12.43
N LEU A 78 28.81 7.48 -12.16
CA LEU A 78 27.51 6.83 -12.34
C LEU A 78 27.35 6.30 -13.77
N TYR A 79 27.53 7.17 -14.77
CA TYR A 79 27.41 6.80 -16.18
C TYR A 79 28.34 5.64 -16.55
N ARG A 80 29.64 5.75 -16.21
CA ARG A 80 30.65 4.72 -16.47
C ARG A 80 30.28 3.38 -15.85
N THR A 81 29.86 3.39 -14.60
CA THR A 81 29.46 2.17 -13.89
C THR A 81 28.26 1.51 -14.55
N LEU A 82 27.22 2.27 -14.84
CA LEU A 82 25.99 1.73 -15.41
C LEU A 82 26.17 1.28 -16.86
N SER A 83 26.99 1.94 -17.66
CA SER A 83 27.36 1.50 -19.03
C SER A 83 28.13 0.17 -19.03
N GLY A 84 28.77 -0.19 -17.90
CA GLY A 84 29.46 -1.48 -17.70
C GLY A 84 28.52 -2.66 -17.49
N ILE A 85 27.28 -2.45 -17.08
CA ILE A 85 26.31 -3.51 -16.80
C ILE A 85 25.84 -4.14 -18.13
N PRO A 86 25.76 -5.49 -18.25
CA PRO A 86 25.32 -6.16 -19.48
C PRO A 86 23.79 -6.13 -19.61
N TRP A 87 23.23 -4.94 -19.87
CA TRP A 87 21.79 -4.69 -19.96
C TRP A 87 21.08 -5.56 -20.99
N GLU A 88 21.75 -5.85 -22.10
CA GLU A 88 21.27 -6.72 -23.17
C GLU A 88 21.00 -8.16 -22.71
N GLY A 89 21.57 -8.58 -21.61
CA GLY A 89 21.27 -9.86 -20.95
C GLY A 89 20.09 -9.80 -19.96
N LEU A 90 19.65 -8.60 -19.59
CA LEU A 90 18.66 -8.39 -18.54
C LEU A 90 17.30 -7.96 -19.09
N ILE A 91 17.28 -7.12 -20.11
CA ILE A 91 16.06 -6.55 -20.71
C ILE A 91 16.15 -6.64 -22.24
N SER A 92 15.00 -6.59 -22.92
CA SER A 92 14.96 -6.54 -24.40
C SER A 92 15.18 -5.11 -24.88
N GLU A 93 15.82 -4.97 -26.06
CA GLU A 93 15.94 -3.70 -26.79
C GLU A 93 14.60 -3.12 -27.26
N GLU A 94 13.55 -3.94 -27.28
CA GLU A 94 12.18 -3.51 -27.60
C GLU A 94 11.40 -3.03 -26.38
N SER A 95 11.97 -3.18 -25.17
CA SER A 95 11.32 -2.76 -23.95
C SER A 95 11.31 -1.24 -23.82
N TYR A 96 10.19 -0.69 -23.35
CA TYR A 96 10.14 0.70 -22.93
C TYR A 96 10.85 0.85 -21.57
N LEU A 97 11.78 1.79 -21.46
CA LEU A 97 12.60 2.03 -20.27
C LEU A 97 12.15 3.28 -19.51
N CYS A 98 11.80 3.12 -18.25
CA CYS A 98 11.59 4.21 -17.31
C CYS A 98 12.68 4.18 -16.24
N VAL A 99 13.25 5.33 -15.90
CA VAL A 99 14.18 5.48 -14.77
C VAL A 99 13.56 6.36 -13.71
N THR A 100 13.65 5.91 -12.47
CA THR A 100 13.27 6.67 -11.28
C THR A 100 14.44 6.72 -10.32
N SER A 101 14.52 7.74 -9.45
CA SER A 101 15.60 7.80 -8.47
C SER A 101 15.18 8.44 -7.14
N PHE A 102 15.93 8.08 -6.13
CA PHE A 102 16.16 8.86 -4.93
C PHE A 102 17.65 9.16 -4.83
N VAL A 103 18.02 10.44 -4.87
CA VAL A 103 19.41 10.88 -4.86
C VAL A 103 19.60 11.94 -3.79
N ASP A 104 20.55 11.68 -2.89
CA ASP A 104 21.01 12.61 -1.86
C ASP A 104 22.55 12.63 -1.87
N THR A 105 23.12 13.46 -2.75
CA THR A 105 24.55 13.59 -2.94
C THR A 105 24.93 15.06 -3.10
N PRO A 106 26.17 15.46 -2.75
CA PRO A 106 26.61 16.85 -2.92
C PRO A 106 26.71 17.29 -4.38
N THR A 107 26.79 16.36 -5.33
CA THR A 107 27.05 16.63 -6.75
C THR A 107 25.80 16.72 -7.62
N ILE A 108 24.66 16.22 -7.13
CA ILE A 108 23.38 16.24 -7.87
C ILE A 108 22.29 16.83 -6.98
N ARG A 109 21.70 17.94 -7.44
CA ARG A 109 20.60 18.62 -6.74
C ARG A 109 19.22 18.27 -7.32
N ASP A 110 19.17 17.72 -8.53
CA ASP A 110 17.92 17.39 -9.23
C ASP A 110 17.91 15.90 -9.62
N ASN A 111 16.98 15.15 -9.05
CA ASN A 111 16.77 13.73 -9.34
C ASN A 111 16.53 13.48 -10.85
N ARG A 112 15.93 14.44 -11.58
CA ARG A 112 15.70 14.31 -13.03
C ARG A 112 17.01 14.21 -13.79
N PHE A 113 18.05 14.92 -13.36
CA PHE A 113 19.36 14.81 -13.98
C PHE A 113 19.99 13.41 -13.78
N ALA A 114 19.87 12.84 -12.56
CA ALA A 114 20.30 11.48 -12.28
C ALA A 114 19.54 10.46 -13.13
N ASN A 115 18.23 10.63 -13.29
CA ASN A 115 17.41 9.78 -14.15
C ASN A 115 17.86 9.81 -15.60
N LEU A 116 18.18 11.00 -16.15
CA LEU A 116 18.70 11.15 -17.52
C LEU A 116 20.05 10.46 -17.66
N LYS A 117 21.00 10.70 -16.75
CA LYS A 117 22.32 10.06 -16.80
C LYS A 117 22.25 8.54 -16.71
N CYS A 118 21.38 8.01 -15.82
CA CYS A 118 21.15 6.58 -15.72
C CYS A 118 20.52 6.01 -17.01
N LYS A 119 19.51 6.69 -17.55
CA LYS A 119 18.88 6.31 -18.82
C LYS A 119 19.90 6.33 -19.96
N ASP A 120 20.69 7.41 -20.09
CA ASP A 120 21.68 7.55 -21.17
C ASP A 120 22.72 6.42 -21.11
N ALA A 121 23.24 6.07 -19.93
CA ALA A 121 24.17 4.95 -19.75
C ALA A 121 23.59 3.61 -20.25
N ILE A 122 22.29 3.38 -20.00
CA ILE A 122 21.60 2.15 -20.43
C ILE A 122 21.40 2.14 -21.95
N VAL A 123 20.81 3.21 -22.51
CA VAL A 123 20.45 3.24 -23.93
C VAL A 123 21.70 3.32 -24.84
N ASP A 124 22.76 4.00 -24.40
CA ASP A 124 24.02 4.07 -25.14
C ASP A 124 24.72 2.70 -25.16
N ARG A 125 24.66 1.93 -24.07
CA ARG A 125 25.12 0.55 -24.06
C ARG A 125 24.41 -0.30 -25.09
N PHE A 126 23.08 -0.22 -25.17
CA PHE A 126 22.29 -0.93 -26.18
C PHE A 126 22.71 -0.53 -27.59
N TYR A 127 22.88 0.78 -27.84
CA TYR A 127 23.34 1.26 -29.14
C TYR A 127 24.72 0.72 -29.51
N GLN A 128 25.67 0.75 -28.58
CA GLN A 128 27.01 0.24 -28.79
C GLN A 128 27.04 -1.28 -29.06
N LYS A 129 26.17 -2.05 -28.43
CA LYS A 129 26.17 -3.53 -28.55
C LYS A 129 25.27 -4.06 -29.65
N LEU A 130 24.15 -3.41 -29.92
CA LEU A 130 23.10 -3.91 -30.80
C LEU A 130 22.73 -2.95 -31.93
N GLY A 131 23.31 -1.74 -31.97
CA GLY A 131 22.98 -0.72 -32.96
C GLY A 131 21.58 -0.08 -32.80
N ARG A 132 20.86 -0.40 -31.74
CA ARG A 132 19.50 0.10 -31.48
C ARG A 132 19.40 0.67 -30.06
N ARG A 133 18.47 1.60 -29.87
CA ARG A 133 18.18 2.19 -28.56
C ARG A 133 16.77 1.79 -28.15
N PRO A 134 16.54 1.30 -26.90
CA PRO A 134 15.20 1.13 -26.35
C PRO A 134 14.46 2.47 -26.29
N ASP A 135 13.14 2.44 -26.51
CA ASP A 135 12.29 3.59 -26.21
C ASP A 135 12.31 3.88 -24.71
N SER A 136 12.26 5.18 -24.35
CA SER A 136 12.39 5.57 -22.95
C SER A 136 11.60 6.84 -22.63
N GLY A 137 11.13 6.93 -21.39
CA GLY A 137 10.40 8.09 -20.90
C GLY A 137 9.87 7.90 -19.47
N PRO A 138 8.95 8.76 -19.01
CA PRO A 138 8.47 8.77 -17.64
C PRO A 138 7.42 7.70 -17.33
N GLU A 139 6.82 7.07 -18.32
CA GLU A 139 5.75 6.10 -18.16
C GLU A 139 6.28 4.76 -17.64
N ARG A 140 5.55 4.18 -16.66
CA ARG A 140 5.94 2.90 -16.05
C ARG A 140 5.28 1.70 -16.72
N LYS A 141 5.18 1.73 -18.03
CA LYS A 141 4.53 0.69 -18.85
C LYS A 141 5.47 -0.41 -19.35
N GLY A 142 6.74 -0.36 -18.95
CA GLY A 142 7.78 -1.31 -19.36
C GLY A 142 8.71 -1.65 -18.21
N VAL A 143 9.98 -1.74 -18.50
CA VAL A 143 11.02 -1.92 -17.49
C VAL A 143 11.19 -0.63 -16.69
N VAL A 144 11.17 -0.74 -15.37
CA VAL A 144 11.44 0.38 -14.47
C VAL A 144 12.72 0.11 -13.70
N VAL A 145 13.72 0.96 -13.91
CA VAL A 145 14.96 0.96 -13.14
C VAL A 145 14.88 2.01 -12.06
N HIS A 146 15.21 1.63 -10.83
CA HIS A 146 15.25 2.54 -9.69
C HIS A 146 16.67 2.71 -9.16
N LEU A 147 17.17 3.95 -9.20
CA LEU A 147 18.45 4.36 -8.65
C LEU A 147 18.26 4.90 -7.22
N HIS A 148 18.90 4.28 -6.25
CA HIS A 148 19.04 4.82 -4.90
C HIS A 148 20.50 5.20 -4.66
N TRP A 149 20.79 6.49 -4.52
CA TRP A 149 22.17 6.97 -4.42
C TRP A 149 22.28 8.00 -3.29
N VAL A 150 22.96 7.61 -2.20
CA VAL A 150 23.16 8.45 -1.02
C VAL A 150 24.64 8.59 -0.71
N GLY A 151 25.12 9.83 -0.62
CA GLY A 151 26.54 10.12 -0.47
C GLY A 151 27.36 9.54 -1.62
N LYS A 152 28.23 8.54 -1.32
CA LYS A 152 29.06 7.83 -2.32
C LYS A 152 28.49 6.47 -2.69
N ARG A 153 27.48 5.94 -1.99
CA ARG A 153 26.94 4.58 -2.20
C ARG A 153 25.70 4.63 -3.09
N GLY A 154 25.77 3.89 -4.19
CA GLY A 154 24.65 3.70 -5.09
C GLY A 154 24.16 2.26 -5.09
N LEU A 155 22.84 2.09 -5.17
CA LEU A 155 22.16 0.82 -5.38
C LEU A 155 21.23 0.97 -6.58
N LEU A 156 21.27 0.03 -7.49
CA LEU A 156 20.45 0.00 -8.67
C LEU A 156 19.51 -1.20 -8.59
N PHE A 157 18.23 -0.96 -8.80
CA PHE A 157 17.20 -1.98 -8.70
C PHE A 157 16.35 -2.04 -9.96
N PHE A 158 15.78 -3.22 -10.25
CA PHE A 158 14.54 -3.29 -11.01
C PHE A 158 13.36 -3.03 -10.07
N ASP A 159 12.51 -2.06 -10.39
CA ASP A 159 11.20 -1.92 -9.77
C ASP A 159 10.27 -2.96 -10.40
N THR A 160 10.18 -4.12 -9.75
CA THR A 160 9.42 -5.26 -10.26
C THR A 160 7.91 -5.04 -10.20
N SER A 161 7.46 -4.02 -9.46
CA SER A 161 6.05 -3.63 -9.39
C SER A 161 5.61 -2.77 -10.58
N GLY A 162 6.51 -1.95 -11.13
CA GLY A 162 6.19 -0.93 -12.13
C GLY A 162 5.38 0.22 -11.53
N GLU A 163 4.07 0.25 -11.75
CA GLU A 163 3.19 1.15 -11.00
C GLU A 163 3.14 0.77 -9.52
N PRO A 164 2.98 1.74 -8.58
CA PRO A 164 2.88 1.43 -7.16
C PRO A 164 1.82 0.38 -6.84
N LEU A 165 2.08 -0.51 -5.88
CA LEU A 165 1.12 -1.53 -5.47
C LEU A 165 -0.14 -0.95 -4.83
N SER A 166 -0.12 0.30 -4.36
CA SER A 166 -1.32 1.03 -3.95
C SER A 166 -2.31 1.23 -5.10
N ARG A 167 -1.85 1.28 -6.35
CA ARG A 167 -2.72 1.28 -7.53
C ARG A 167 -3.20 -0.12 -7.85
N ARG A 168 -4.16 -0.64 -7.06
CA ARG A 168 -4.75 -1.98 -7.26
C ARG A 168 -5.52 -2.13 -8.57
N GLY A 169 -6.03 -1.01 -9.11
CA GLY A 169 -6.84 -0.99 -10.34
C GLY A 169 -8.35 -1.04 -10.12
N TYR A 170 -8.83 -1.25 -8.91
CA TYR A 170 -10.27 -1.28 -8.61
C TYR A 170 -10.90 0.11 -8.46
N ARG A 171 -10.12 1.14 -8.11
CA ARG A 171 -10.64 2.51 -7.94
C ARG A 171 -10.92 3.15 -9.28
N LYS A 172 -12.17 3.07 -9.74
CA LYS A 172 -12.62 3.68 -10.99
C LYS A 172 -13.17 5.08 -10.77
N ILE A 173 -13.78 5.33 -9.61
CA ILE A 173 -14.35 6.61 -9.23
C ILE A 173 -13.59 7.12 -8.00
N PRO A 174 -12.61 8.01 -8.18
CA PRO A 174 -11.92 8.66 -7.07
C PRO A 174 -12.80 9.79 -6.50
N LEU A 175 -12.89 9.88 -5.18
CA LEU A 175 -13.40 11.05 -4.47
C LEU A 175 -12.23 11.95 -4.06
N LYS A 176 -12.52 13.12 -3.45
CA LYS A 176 -11.47 14.01 -2.95
C LYS A 176 -10.61 13.29 -1.90
N ALA A 177 -9.29 13.34 -2.09
CA ALA A 177 -8.26 12.82 -1.18
C ALA A 177 -8.53 11.41 -0.61
N PRO A 178 -8.73 10.38 -1.46
CA PRO A 178 -8.97 9.04 -0.98
C PRO A 178 -7.71 8.46 -0.30
N MET A 179 -7.90 7.68 0.79
CA MET A 179 -6.81 6.94 1.42
C MET A 179 -6.17 5.98 0.40
N GLN A 180 -4.84 5.86 0.40
CA GLN A 180 -4.15 4.87 -0.44
C GLN A 180 -4.51 3.45 0.00
N GLU A 181 -4.63 2.54 -0.93
CA GLU A 181 -5.04 1.14 -0.69
C GLU A 181 -4.07 0.41 0.24
N THR A 182 -2.77 0.64 0.10
CA THR A 182 -1.75 0.05 0.98
C THR A 182 -1.82 0.60 2.41
N LEU A 183 -2.16 1.87 2.58
CA LEU A 183 -2.40 2.48 3.89
C LEU A 183 -3.69 1.93 4.51
N ALA A 184 -4.76 1.81 3.72
CA ALA A 184 -6.02 1.24 4.19
C ALA A 184 -5.83 -0.21 4.67
N ALA A 185 -5.08 -1.02 3.92
CA ALA A 185 -4.74 -2.38 4.33
C ALA A 185 -3.96 -2.39 5.66
N ALA A 186 -2.98 -1.48 5.84
CA ALA A 186 -2.24 -1.36 7.09
C ALA A 186 -3.13 -0.93 8.26
N VAL A 187 -4.09 -0.01 8.05
CA VAL A 187 -5.07 0.40 9.05
C VAL A 187 -5.97 -0.77 9.47
N VAL A 188 -6.44 -1.59 8.51
CA VAL A 188 -7.24 -2.79 8.80
C VAL A 188 -6.44 -3.80 9.65
N LEU A 189 -5.17 -4.04 9.29
CA LEU A 189 -4.27 -4.90 10.09
C LEU A 189 -4.01 -4.33 11.48
N ALA A 190 -3.77 -3.03 11.59
CA ALA A 190 -3.56 -2.33 12.86
C ALA A 190 -4.79 -2.37 13.78
N ALA A 191 -5.98 -2.38 13.20
CA ALA A 191 -7.23 -2.62 13.91
C ALA A 191 -7.39 -4.07 14.42
N GLY A 192 -6.43 -4.93 14.09
CA GLY A 192 -6.42 -6.33 14.52
C GLY A 192 -7.50 -7.19 13.84
N TRP A 193 -8.12 -6.71 12.77
CA TRP A 193 -9.12 -7.48 12.04
C TRP A 193 -8.46 -8.35 10.96
N LYS A 194 -8.70 -9.65 11.03
CA LYS A 194 -8.09 -10.66 10.14
C LYS A 194 -9.13 -11.48 9.37
N GLY A 195 -10.32 -10.92 9.17
CA GLY A 195 -11.41 -11.59 8.45
C GLY A 195 -12.35 -12.41 9.36
N GLU A 196 -12.28 -12.20 10.66
CA GLU A 196 -13.15 -12.81 11.66
C GLU A 196 -13.94 -11.74 12.42
N GLY A 197 -15.22 -12.02 12.69
CA GLY A 197 -16.14 -11.02 13.23
C GLY A 197 -16.54 -9.97 12.19
N ASN A 198 -17.20 -8.92 12.64
CA ASN A 198 -17.72 -7.86 11.77
C ASN A 198 -16.67 -6.76 11.56
N PHE A 199 -16.73 -6.11 10.40
CA PHE A 199 -15.97 -4.90 10.12
C PHE A 199 -16.93 -3.78 9.70
N ILE A 200 -16.98 -2.70 10.47
CA ILE A 200 -17.91 -1.60 10.24
C ILE A 200 -17.10 -0.37 9.83
N ASN A 201 -17.49 0.22 8.72
CA ASN A 201 -16.81 1.40 8.19
C ASN A 201 -17.81 2.53 7.92
N PRO A 202 -18.24 3.26 8.96
CA PRO A 202 -18.98 4.50 8.78
C PRO A 202 -18.11 5.55 8.11
N MET A 203 -18.72 6.50 7.40
CA MET A 203 -18.02 7.54 6.62
C MET A 203 -17.03 6.91 5.62
N CYS A 204 -17.48 5.88 4.88
CA CYS A 204 -16.62 5.04 4.07
C CYS A 204 -16.03 5.71 2.83
N GLY A 205 -16.57 6.87 2.42
CA GLY A 205 -16.15 7.55 1.22
C GLY A 205 -16.26 6.63 0.00
N SER A 206 -15.19 6.51 -0.78
CA SER A 206 -15.11 5.60 -1.95
C SER A 206 -14.92 4.12 -1.59
N GLY A 207 -15.04 3.75 -0.30
CA GLY A 207 -15.07 2.37 0.17
C GLY A 207 -13.69 1.71 0.38
N THR A 208 -12.59 2.45 0.36
CA THR A 208 -11.24 1.86 0.35
C THR A 208 -10.99 0.93 1.55
N LEU A 209 -11.30 1.36 2.78
CA LEU A 209 -11.14 0.54 3.99
C LEU A 209 -11.99 -0.73 3.94
N ALA A 210 -13.27 -0.61 3.57
CA ALA A 210 -14.18 -1.75 3.49
C ALA A 210 -13.77 -2.75 2.40
N ILE A 211 -13.31 -2.26 1.24
CA ILE A 211 -12.83 -3.10 0.14
C ILE A 211 -11.55 -3.84 0.54
N GLU A 212 -10.55 -3.16 1.13
CA GLU A 212 -9.32 -3.82 1.59
C GLU A 212 -9.61 -4.83 2.70
N ALA A 213 -10.56 -4.54 3.61
CA ALA A 213 -11.04 -5.49 4.60
C ALA A 213 -11.67 -6.73 3.94
N ALA A 214 -12.53 -6.55 2.93
CA ALA A 214 -13.14 -7.67 2.22
C ALA A 214 -12.11 -8.52 1.47
N LEU A 215 -11.15 -7.90 0.76
CA LEU A 215 -10.05 -8.61 0.10
C LEU A 215 -9.21 -9.40 1.11
N MET A 216 -8.95 -8.82 2.28
CA MET A 216 -8.19 -9.47 3.36
C MET A 216 -8.98 -10.64 3.97
N GLY A 217 -10.23 -10.43 4.34
CA GLY A 217 -11.08 -11.45 4.95
C GLY A 217 -11.33 -12.65 4.03
N LEU A 218 -11.46 -12.41 2.73
CA LEU A 218 -11.57 -13.45 1.70
C LEU A 218 -10.22 -14.09 1.34
N GLY A 219 -9.10 -13.61 1.87
CA GLY A 219 -7.77 -14.09 1.50
C GLY A 219 -7.41 -13.83 0.03
N ARG A 220 -8.06 -12.88 -0.63
CA ARG A 220 -7.78 -12.54 -2.04
C ARG A 220 -6.48 -11.75 -2.15
N ALA A 221 -5.53 -12.26 -2.90
CA ALA A 221 -4.26 -11.59 -3.13
C ALA A 221 -4.47 -10.29 -3.94
N PRO A 222 -3.96 -9.14 -3.46
CA PRO A 222 -4.25 -7.84 -4.09
C PRO A 222 -3.67 -7.72 -5.50
N GLY A 223 -2.58 -8.39 -5.80
CA GLY A 223 -1.96 -8.42 -7.13
C GLY A 223 -2.81 -9.11 -8.21
N LEU A 224 -3.84 -9.89 -7.83
CA LEU A 224 -4.79 -10.48 -8.78
C LEU A 224 -5.60 -9.42 -9.53
N LEU A 225 -5.78 -8.23 -8.96
CA LEU A 225 -6.53 -7.12 -9.54
C LEU A 225 -5.74 -6.34 -10.60
N ARG A 226 -4.44 -6.63 -10.73
CA ARG A 226 -3.54 -5.95 -11.67
C ARG A 226 -3.24 -6.83 -12.88
N SER A 227 -3.15 -6.19 -14.04
CA SER A 227 -2.76 -6.85 -15.31
C SER A 227 -1.27 -6.73 -15.60
N HIS A 228 -0.61 -5.68 -15.11
CA HIS A 228 0.77 -5.36 -15.45
C HIS A 228 1.66 -5.17 -14.21
N PHE A 229 2.88 -5.68 -14.32
CA PHE A 229 3.95 -5.52 -13.35
C PHE A 229 5.28 -5.31 -14.08
N GLY A 230 6.23 -4.61 -13.45
CA GLY A 230 7.54 -4.33 -14.03
C GLY A 230 8.36 -5.58 -14.33
N PHE A 231 8.21 -6.65 -13.53
CA PHE A 231 8.94 -7.91 -13.76
C PHE A 231 8.56 -8.61 -15.06
N MET A 232 7.39 -8.35 -15.63
CA MET A 232 6.93 -8.97 -16.87
C MET A 232 7.78 -8.59 -18.10
N TYR A 233 8.56 -7.52 -17.99
CA TYR A 233 9.41 -7.00 -19.06
C TYR A 233 10.89 -7.38 -18.90
N LEU A 234 11.22 -8.18 -17.87
CA LEU A 234 12.58 -8.66 -17.63
C LEU A 234 12.81 -9.99 -18.35
N LYS A 235 14.03 -10.24 -18.83
CA LYS A 235 14.38 -11.52 -19.46
C LYS A 235 14.29 -12.71 -18.50
N GLY A 236 14.28 -12.48 -17.19
CA GLY A 236 14.04 -13.50 -16.16
C GLY A 236 12.56 -13.80 -15.86
N TYR A 237 11.62 -13.19 -16.60
CA TYR A 237 10.19 -13.42 -16.37
C TYR A 237 9.79 -14.85 -16.77
N ASN A 238 9.23 -15.57 -15.80
CA ASN A 238 8.67 -16.91 -15.98
C ASN A 238 7.14 -16.84 -16.03
N GLU A 239 6.58 -16.78 -17.23
CA GLU A 239 5.14 -16.67 -17.45
C GLU A 239 4.37 -17.88 -16.92
N SER A 240 4.94 -19.10 -17.06
CA SER A 240 4.30 -20.32 -16.60
C SER A 240 4.16 -20.33 -15.08
N LEU A 241 5.22 -19.95 -14.37
CA LEU A 241 5.19 -19.81 -12.91
C LEU A 241 4.21 -18.70 -12.49
N TRP A 242 4.20 -17.55 -13.19
CA TRP A 242 3.25 -16.48 -12.89
C TRP A 242 1.79 -16.93 -13.03
N LYS A 243 1.47 -17.68 -14.08
CA LYS A 243 0.14 -18.27 -14.25
C LYS A 243 -0.20 -19.24 -13.13
N ALA A 244 0.76 -20.06 -12.70
CA ALA A 244 0.58 -21.01 -11.58
C ALA A 244 0.33 -20.25 -10.25
N LEU A 245 1.15 -19.26 -9.90
CA LEU A 245 0.98 -18.44 -8.69
C LEU A 245 -0.40 -17.77 -8.66
N ARG A 246 -0.84 -17.19 -9.78
CA ARG A 246 -2.17 -16.57 -9.87
C ARG A 246 -3.31 -17.58 -9.74
N LYS A 247 -3.14 -18.79 -10.29
CA LYS A 247 -4.12 -19.88 -10.15
C LYS A 247 -4.25 -20.33 -8.69
N GLU A 248 -3.13 -20.54 -8.02
CA GLU A 248 -3.06 -20.89 -6.61
C GLU A 248 -3.70 -19.82 -5.73
N ALA A 249 -3.34 -18.54 -5.92
CA ALA A 249 -3.90 -17.42 -5.17
C ALA A 249 -5.42 -17.26 -5.35
N ARG A 250 -5.98 -17.69 -6.50
CA ARG A 250 -7.44 -17.75 -6.70
C ARG A 250 -8.06 -18.94 -6.00
N ALA A 251 -7.40 -20.09 -6.03
CA ALA A 251 -7.93 -21.33 -5.44
C ALA A 251 -7.96 -21.28 -3.91
N THR A 252 -7.00 -20.58 -3.28
CA THR A 252 -6.92 -20.41 -1.82
C THR A 252 -7.86 -19.34 -1.28
N ALA A 253 -8.44 -18.49 -2.15
CA ALA A 253 -9.38 -17.46 -1.72
C ALA A 253 -10.69 -18.08 -1.20
N LYS A 254 -11.16 -17.57 -0.06
CA LYS A 254 -12.43 -17.99 0.56
C LYS A 254 -13.60 -17.48 -0.28
N LYS A 255 -14.68 -18.25 -0.32
CA LYS A 255 -15.92 -17.86 -1.01
C LYS A 255 -16.78 -16.89 -0.22
N GLN A 256 -16.71 -16.95 1.11
CA GLN A 256 -17.53 -16.17 2.01
C GLN A 256 -16.72 -15.67 3.21
N LEU A 257 -17.14 -14.53 3.76
CA LEU A 257 -16.65 -14.00 5.03
C LEU A 257 -17.30 -14.72 6.21
N ARG A 258 -16.63 -14.76 7.34
CA ARG A 258 -17.19 -15.28 8.63
C ARG A 258 -17.97 -14.23 9.40
N GLY A 259 -17.99 -12.99 8.96
CA GLY A 259 -18.72 -11.86 9.54
C GLY A 259 -19.22 -10.94 8.46
N ARG A 260 -19.86 -9.85 8.84
CA ARG A 260 -20.40 -8.84 7.93
C ARG A 260 -19.44 -7.67 7.81
N ILE A 261 -19.35 -7.10 6.60
CA ILE A 261 -18.69 -5.83 6.38
C ILE A 261 -19.75 -4.80 6.01
N VAL A 262 -19.94 -3.81 6.87
CA VAL A 262 -20.94 -2.74 6.67
C VAL A 262 -20.20 -1.46 6.32
N ALA A 263 -20.55 -0.83 5.20
CA ALA A 263 -19.99 0.42 4.73
C ALA A 263 -21.08 1.47 4.55
N THR A 264 -21.02 2.57 5.28
CA THR A 264 -22.03 3.62 5.21
C THR A 264 -21.41 5.00 4.99
N ASP A 265 -22.15 5.85 4.31
CA ASP A 265 -21.82 7.26 4.15
C ASP A 265 -23.11 8.06 3.99
N ILE A 266 -23.12 9.30 4.45
CA ILE A 266 -24.26 10.20 4.29
C ILE A 266 -24.43 10.62 2.83
N ASN A 267 -23.34 10.63 2.06
CA ASN A 267 -23.31 11.03 0.67
C ASN A 267 -23.65 9.85 -0.24
N LEU A 268 -24.77 9.93 -0.97
CA LEU A 268 -25.21 8.95 -1.95
C LEU A 268 -24.14 8.68 -3.04
N GLU A 269 -23.43 9.73 -3.51
CA GLU A 269 -22.38 9.59 -4.54
C GLU A 269 -21.17 8.82 -3.99
N ALA A 270 -20.86 8.98 -2.70
CA ALA A 270 -19.81 8.18 -2.04
C ALA A 270 -20.18 6.69 -2.04
N ILE A 271 -21.41 6.35 -1.68
CA ILE A 271 -21.89 4.96 -1.70
C ILE A 271 -21.93 4.39 -3.12
N ARG A 272 -22.35 5.17 -4.13
CA ARG A 272 -22.29 4.75 -5.54
C ARG A 272 -20.86 4.47 -5.98
N ALA A 273 -19.92 5.34 -5.63
CA ALA A 273 -18.50 5.16 -5.92
C ALA A 273 -17.93 3.93 -5.21
N ALA A 274 -18.25 3.74 -3.91
CA ALA A 274 -17.81 2.60 -3.11
C ALA A 274 -18.31 1.27 -3.70
N ARG A 275 -19.58 1.21 -4.09
CA ARG A 275 -20.17 0.02 -4.74
C ARG A 275 -19.52 -0.28 -6.07
N GLN A 276 -19.31 0.72 -6.94
CA GLN A 276 -18.65 0.54 -8.24
C GLN A 276 -17.20 0.07 -8.07
N ASN A 277 -16.46 0.62 -7.12
CA ASN A 277 -15.10 0.20 -6.80
C ASN A 277 -15.07 -1.25 -6.24
N ALA A 278 -16.02 -1.61 -5.37
CA ALA A 278 -16.17 -2.95 -4.84
C ALA A 278 -16.54 -3.99 -5.93
N MET A 279 -17.40 -3.63 -6.88
CA MET A 279 -17.69 -4.45 -8.07
C MET A 279 -16.42 -4.71 -8.88
N THR A 280 -15.62 -3.67 -9.13
CA THR A 280 -14.34 -3.79 -9.85
C THR A 280 -13.34 -4.66 -9.09
N ALA A 281 -13.33 -4.58 -7.74
CA ALA A 281 -12.53 -5.45 -6.89
C ALA A 281 -13.09 -6.89 -6.79
N GLY A 282 -14.30 -7.14 -7.28
CA GLY A 282 -14.99 -8.43 -7.19
C GLY A 282 -15.44 -8.82 -5.78
N VAL A 283 -15.68 -7.82 -4.91
CA VAL A 283 -16.07 -8.04 -3.49
C VAL A 283 -17.41 -7.39 -3.12
N GLU A 284 -18.13 -6.83 -4.07
CA GLU A 284 -19.38 -6.10 -3.84
C GLU A 284 -20.40 -6.91 -3.05
N GLN A 285 -20.58 -8.20 -3.36
CA GLN A 285 -21.50 -9.09 -2.68
C GLN A 285 -21.09 -9.42 -1.21
N SER A 286 -19.88 -9.06 -0.81
CA SER A 286 -19.36 -9.25 0.55
C SER A 286 -19.52 -8.01 1.42
N LEU A 287 -20.16 -6.95 0.91
CA LEU A 287 -20.27 -5.64 1.53
C LEU A 287 -21.73 -5.19 1.60
N ASP A 288 -22.16 -4.77 2.80
CA ASP A 288 -23.48 -4.18 3.03
C ASP A 288 -23.35 -2.66 2.93
N PHE A 289 -23.83 -2.07 1.85
CA PHE A 289 -23.79 -0.62 1.62
C PHE A 289 -25.11 0.05 2.02
N LYS A 290 -25.04 1.15 2.78
CA LYS A 290 -26.22 1.95 3.15
C LYS A 290 -25.88 3.45 3.10
N VAL A 291 -26.81 4.26 2.57
CA VAL A 291 -26.77 5.72 2.69
C VAL A 291 -27.43 6.11 4.00
N CYS A 292 -26.64 6.60 4.95
CA CYS A 292 -27.14 7.11 6.23
C CYS A 292 -26.05 7.92 6.93
N ASP A 293 -26.45 8.69 7.92
CA ASP A 293 -25.50 9.27 8.88
C ASP A 293 -24.73 8.18 9.62
N TYR A 294 -23.50 8.46 10.07
CA TYR A 294 -22.68 7.50 10.79
C TYR A 294 -23.35 6.99 12.06
N SER A 295 -24.15 7.82 12.73
CA SER A 295 -24.92 7.48 13.95
C SER A 295 -26.00 6.42 13.69
N ASP A 296 -26.50 6.31 12.46
CA ASP A 296 -27.52 5.36 12.00
C ASP A 296 -26.93 4.13 11.31
N THR A 297 -25.60 3.99 11.33
CA THR A 297 -24.93 2.82 10.77
C THR A 297 -25.41 1.54 11.45
N PRO A 298 -25.84 0.50 10.69
CA PRO A 298 -26.21 -0.79 11.27
C PRO A 298 -25.01 -1.43 11.97
N ILE A 299 -25.21 -1.85 13.22
CA ILE A 299 -24.21 -2.54 14.03
C ILE A 299 -24.69 -3.99 14.24
N PRO A 300 -24.17 -4.97 13.48
CA PRO A 300 -24.53 -6.38 13.67
C PRO A 300 -24.07 -6.91 15.02
N GLN A 301 -24.75 -7.94 15.54
CA GLN A 301 -24.30 -8.64 16.75
C GLN A 301 -23.02 -9.44 16.48
N GLY A 302 -22.25 -9.77 17.53
CA GLY A 302 -21.08 -10.64 17.45
C GLY A 302 -19.73 -9.92 17.50
N GLY A 303 -19.73 -8.60 17.71
CA GLY A 303 -18.50 -7.82 17.89
C GLY A 303 -17.65 -7.70 16.62
N GLY A 304 -16.49 -7.10 16.77
CA GLY A 304 -15.56 -6.87 15.64
C GLY A 304 -14.83 -5.54 15.75
N ALA A 305 -14.51 -4.95 14.60
CA ALA A 305 -13.85 -3.66 14.50
C ALA A 305 -14.75 -2.61 13.82
N ILE A 306 -14.80 -1.41 14.36
CA ILE A 306 -15.43 -0.23 13.75
C ILE A 306 -14.32 0.75 13.43
N VAL A 307 -14.13 1.09 12.15
CA VAL A 307 -13.06 1.98 11.70
C VAL A 307 -13.66 3.16 10.97
N LEU A 308 -13.46 4.36 11.52
CA LEU A 308 -13.86 5.62 10.90
C LEU A 308 -12.64 6.38 10.39
N ASN A 309 -12.80 7.03 9.25
CA ASN A 309 -11.86 8.01 8.71
C ASN A 309 -12.62 9.33 8.48
N PRO A 310 -13.00 10.05 9.57
CA PRO A 310 -13.74 11.30 9.45
C PRO A 310 -12.88 12.39 8.79
N PRO A 311 -13.48 13.46 8.24
CA PRO A 311 -12.75 14.62 7.77
C PRO A 311 -11.94 15.25 8.93
N TYR A 312 -10.69 15.62 8.65
CA TYR A 312 -9.77 16.20 9.63
C TYR A 312 -9.02 17.43 9.11
N GLY A 313 -9.28 17.87 7.87
CA GLY A 313 -8.75 19.11 7.32
C GLY A 313 -9.57 20.30 7.79
N GLU A 314 -8.91 21.35 8.27
CA GLU A 314 -9.58 22.60 8.66
C GLU A 314 -9.67 23.52 7.43
N ARG A 315 -10.90 23.81 6.96
CA ARG A 315 -11.20 25.04 6.25
C ARG A 315 -11.67 26.07 7.27
N LEU A 316 -11.35 27.36 7.04
CA LEU A 316 -11.87 28.45 7.87
C LEU A 316 -13.42 28.37 7.90
N GLY A 317 -14.00 28.23 9.10
CA GLY A 317 -15.45 28.13 9.35
C GLY A 317 -15.98 26.73 9.71
N GLU A 318 -15.29 25.63 9.35
CA GLU A 318 -15.75 24.25 9.57
C GLU A 318 -15.37 23.68 10.97
N ARG A 319 -14.59 24.41 11.77
CA ARG A 319 -14.02 23.88 13.02
C ARG A 319 -15.08 23.44 14.05
N LYS A 320 -16.13 24.25 14.23
CA LYS A 320 -17.20 23.94 15.19
C LYS A 320 -17.99 22.70 14.77
N GLU A 321 -18.33 22.59 13.51
CA GLU A 321 -19.02 21.42 12.96
C GLU A 321 -18.19 20.14 13.09
N LEU A 322 -16.87 20.24 12.88
CA LEU A 322 -15.96 19.11 13.07
C LEU A 322 -15.86 18.73 14.58
N GLU A 323 -15.83 19.70 15.50
CA GLU A 323 -15.85 19.42 16.93
C GLU A 323 -17.12 18.69 17.35
N GLU A 324 -18.30 19.14 16.90
CA GLU A 324 -19.59 18.50 17.13
C GLU A 324 -19.64 17.08 16.55
N MET A 325 -19.12 16.89 15.33
CA MET A 325 -19.01 15.58 14.70
C MET A 325 -18.15 14.61 15.53
N TYR A 326 -16.98 15.03 16.01
CA TYR A 326 -16.12 14.16 16.83
C TYR A 326 -16.73 13.85 18.19
N GLN A 327 -17.48 14.77 18.79
CA GLN A 327 -18.28 14.49 19.99
C GLN A 327 -19.37 13.46 19.69
N GLY A 328 -20.09 13.63 18.58
CA GLY A 328 -21.11 12.69 18.13
C GLY A 328 -20.55 11.29 17.85
N ILE A 329 -19.34 11.17 17.29
CA ILE A 329 -18.67 9.86 17.13
C ILE A 329 -18.44 9.20 18.50
N GLY A 330 -18.04 9.97 19.51
CA GLY A 330 -17.88 9.45 20.87
C GLY A 330 -19.19 8.93 21.46
N ASP A 331 -20.29 9.64 21.23
CA ASP A 331 -21.63 9.24 21.66
C ASP A 331 -22.13 8.00 20.91
N PHE A 332 -21.91 7.93 19.61
CA PHE A 332 -22.20 6.76 18.79
C PHE A 332 -21.45 5.52 19.31
N PHE A 333 -20.16 5.65 19.61
CA PHE A 333 -19.37 4.58 20.20
C PHE A 333 -19.95 4.09 21.53
N LYS A 334 -20.31 5.00 22.45
CA LYS A 334 -20.85 4.66 23.76
C LYS A 334 -22.22 4.00 23.68
N LYS A 335 -23.11 4.52 22.82
CA LYS A 335 -24.55 4.15 22.81
C LYS A 335 -24.84 2.97 21.88
N ARG A 336 -24.10 2.79 20.80
CA ARG A 336 -24.45 1.86 19.71
C ARG A 336 -23.43 0.76 19.47
N CYS A 337 -22.17 0.93 19.90
CA CYS A 337 -21.06 0.09 19.44
C CYS A 337 -20.47 -0.79 20.55
N GLN A 338 -21.24 -1.08 21.58
CA GLN A 338 -20.82 -1.93 22.70
C GLN A 338 -20.41 -3.32 22.21
N GLY A 339 -19.35 -3.89 22.80
CA GLY A 339 -18.78 -5.17 22.39
C GLY A 339 -17.88 -5.12 21.16
N TYR A 340 -17.70 -3.94 20.57
CA TYR A 340 -16.74 -3.72 19.47
C TYR A 340 -15.47 -3.02 19.93
N ARG A 341 -14.43 -3.08 19.11
CA ARG A 341 -13.27 -2.17 19.18
C ARG A 341 -13.48 -1.02 18.21
N GLY A 342 -13.50 0.20 18.72
CA GLY A 342 -13.65 1.42 17.91
C GLY A 342 -12.29 1.96 17.51
N TYR A 343 -12.19 2.43 16.27
CA TYR A 343 -10.99 3.04 15.73
C TYR A 343 -11.31 4.32 14.97
N ILE A 344 -10.53 5.37 15.20
CA ILE A 344 -10.61 6.63 14.45
C ILE A 344 -9.24 6.90 13.84
N PHE A 345 -9.19 6.96 12.50
CA PHE A 345 -8.01 7.41 11.76
C PHE A 345 -8.10 8.92 11.54
N THR A 346 -7.17 9.69 12.06
CA THR A 346 -7.22 11.15 11.98
C THR A 346 -5.85 11.81 11.98
N GLY A 347 -5.70 12.89 11.21
CA GLY A 347 -4.56 13.81 11.26
C GLY A 347 -4.79 15.01 12.18
N ASN A 348 -5.97 15.15 12.80
CA ASN A 348 -6.28 16.27 13.69
C ASN A 348 -6.36 15.82 15.15
N PHE A 349 -5.27 16.06 15.90
CA PHE A 349 -5.15 15.64 17.29
C PHE A 349 -5.94 16.52 18.27
N GLY A 350 -6.31 17.73 17.85
CA GLY A 350 -7.20 18.62 18.61
C GLY A 350 -8.62 18.06 18.64
N LEU A 351 -9.15 17.69 17.46
CA LEU A 351 -10.47 17.10 17.30
C LEU A 351 -10.59 15.75 18.01
N SER A 352 -9.53 14.93 18.00
CA SER A 352 -9.56 13.62 18.66
C SER A 352 -9.86 13.69 20.16
N LYS A 353 -9.54 14.81 20.83
CA LYS A 353 -9.87 15.03 22.25
C LYS A 353 -11.37 15.24 22.47
N LYS A 354 -12.11 15.67 21.43
CA LYS A 354 -13.56 15.91 21.50
C LYS A 354 -14.39 14.63 21.51
N VAL A 355 -13.82 13.48 21.14
CA VAL A 355 -14.49 12.17 21.20
C VAL A 355 -14.95 11.83 22.62
N GLY A 356 -14.29 12.36 23.65
CA GLY A 356 -14.71 12.17 25.04
C GLY A 356 -14.62 10.72 25.54
N LEU A 357 -13.74 9.91 24.92
CA LEU A 357 -13.39 8.56 25.33
C LEU A 357 -11.88 8.45 25.58
N ARG A 358 -11.48 7.58 26.49
CA ARG A 358 -10.07 7.30 26.75
C ARG A 358 -9.51 6.41 25.63
N THR A 359 -8.50 6.91 24.94
CA THR A 359 -7.76 6.15 23.91
C THR A 359 -6.92 5.06 24.57
N LYS A 360 -7.05 3.82 24.13
CA LYS A 360 -6.24 2.68 24.58
C LYS A 360 -4.87 2.68 23.93
N ARG A 361 -4.82 2.79 22.61
CA ARG A 361 -3.58 2.85 21.81
C ARG A 361 -3.67 3.98 20.80
N ARG A 362 -2.49 4.50 20.43
CA ARG A 362 -2.30 5.52 19.39
C ARG A 362 -1.23 5.00 18.45
N ILE A 363 -1.63 4.61 17.24
CA ILE A 363 -0.74 4.01 16.26
C ILE A 363 -0.43 5.07 15.21
N LEU A 364 0.86 5.35 15.00
CA LEU A 364 1.34 6.37 14.09
C LEU A 364 1.30 5.88 12.65
N PHE A 365 0.77 6.72 11.76
CA PHE A 365 0.76 6.55 10.32
C PHE A 365 1.03 7.88 9.62
N TYR A 366 1.24 7.82 8.31
CA TYR A 366 1.33 9.00 7.46
C TYR A 366 0.42 8.84 6.23
N ASN A 367 -0.44 9.83 5.99
CA ASN A 367 -1.25 9.91 4.76
C ASN A 367 -0.62 10.96 3.85
N GLY A 368 0.26 10.54 2.95
CA GLY A 368 1.20 11.43 2.28
C GLY A 368 2.18 12.00 3.31
N GLU A 369 2.25 13.32 3.40
CA GLU A 369 3.10 14.04 4.38
C GLU A 369 2.38 14.32 5.72
N ILE A 370 1.08 14.07 5.79
CA ILE A 370 0.28 14.37 6.97
C ILE A 370 0.49 13.27 8.02
N GLU A 371 0.97 13.66 9.21
CA GLU A 371 0.99 12.76 10.36
C GLU A 371 -0.44 12.44 10.79
N CYS A 372 -0.76 11.16 10.81
CA CYS A 372 -2.05 10.62 11.22
C CYS A 372 -1.89 9.62 12.36
N ARG A 373 -2.95 9.42 13.12
CA ARG A 373 -3.01 8.38 14.15
C ARG A 373 -4.26 7.55 13.99
N LEU A 374 -4.09 6.25 14.14
CA LEU A 374 -5.21 5.34 14.39
C LEU A 374 -5.39 5.24 15.90
N LEU A 375 -6.49 5.76 16.39
CA LEU A 375 -6.84 5.82 17.81
C LEU A 375 -7.75 4.65 18.13
N GLU A 376 -7.35 3.80 19.07
CA GLU A 376 -8.13 2.64 19.51
C GLU A 376 -8.93 2.96 20.76
N TYR A 377 -10.20 2.52 20.79
CA TYR A 377 -11.13 2.64 21.91
C TYR A 377 -11.74 1.27 22.23
N GLU A 378 -11.77 0.90 23.50
CA GLU A 378 -12.54 -0.24 23.98
C GLU A 378 -13.98 0.22 24.28
N LEU A 379 -14.94 -0.47 23.68
CA LEU A 379 -16.36 -0.11 23.75
C LEU A 379 -17.10 -1.20 24.56
N TYR A 380 -17.21 -0.97 25.87
CA TYR A 380 -17.86 -1.90 26.81
C TYR A 380 -19.19 -1.35 27.31
N GLU A 381 -20.05 -2.22 27.85
CA GLU A 381 -21.28 -1.83 28.53
C GLU A 381 -20.96 -1.26 29.90
N GLY A 382 -21.65 -0.15 30.29
CA GLY A 382 -21.52 0.50 31.57
C GLY A 382 -20.35 1.46 31.72
N SER A 383 -20.17 2.00 32.92
CA SER A 383 -19.01 2.81 33.26
C SER A 383 -17.89 1.93 33.83
N ARG A 384 -16.62 2.33 33.64
CA ARG A 384 -15.46 1.60 34.19
C ARG A 384 -15.53 1.50 35.75
N LYS A 385 -16.31 2.38 36.38
CA LYS A 385 -16.56 2.34 37.84
C LYS A 385 -17.40 1.17 38.25
N ASP A 386 -18.26 0.64 37.37
CA ASP A 386 -19.17 -0.47 37.67
C ASP A 386 -18.50 -1.86 37.50
N GLN A 387 -17.26 -1.92 36.98
CA GLN A 387 -16.49 -3.17 36.77
C GLN A 387 -15.39 -3.40 37.83
N GLU A 388 -15.08 -2.41 38.67
CA GLU A 388 -14.09 -2.51 39.75
C GLU A 388 -14.74 -2.75 41.13
N THR A 389 -16.05 -3.00 41.18
CA THR A 389 -16.81 -3.50 42.32
C THR A 389 -17.24 -4.95 42.09
#